data_2781856ee04e96e9f84751c3ae6c4dfc
#
_entry.id   2781856ee04e96e9f84751c3ae6c4dfc
#
_cell.length_a   1.000
_cell.length_b   1.000
_cell.length_c   1.000
_cell.angle_alpha   90.00
_cell.angle_beta   90.00
_cell.angle_gamma   90.00
#
_symmetry.space_group_name_H-M   'P 1'
#
loop_
_entity.id
_entity.type
_entity.pdbx_description
1 polymer ?
#
loop_
_entity_poly.entity_id
_entity_poly.type
_entity_poly.pdbx_seq_one_letter_code
_entity_poly.pdbx_strand_id
1 'polypeptide(L)'
;AIGGIVLTIIYRRFTFAVMKDALIVTLSITAIVLTIVLGGLMFLGVFAGSGGLILLQQFFAESGLGPWGTAAIILGITFVAGFVLDPISIMLILIPLAMPIIKSFGFDPVWFSILLLLMIQTSLLTPPMAGAIFYFRTIAPPEISLRDMYRGVVPFILLHFVVLALLI
;
A
#
# COMPACT_ATOMS: atom_id res chain seq x y z
N ALA A 1 -19.77 11.23 3.25
CA ALA A 1 -20.41 12.37 2.55
C ALA A 1 -21.52 12.99 3.38
N ILE A 2 -22.58 12.26 3.78
CA ILE A 2 -23.76 12.81 4.50
C ILE A 2 -23.34 13.52 5.80
N GLY A 3 -22.51 12.90 6.64
CA GLY A 3 -22.04 13.50 7.89
C GLY A 3 -21.28 14.82 7.69
N GLY A 4 -20.48 14.93 6.63
CA GLY A 4 -19.79 16.18 6.28
C GLY A 4 -20.77 17.29 5.90
N ILE A 5 -21.82 16.98 5.13
CA ILE A 5 -22.87 17.93 4.77
C ILE A 5 -23.61 18.40 6.01
N VAL A 6 -24.00 17.48 6.90
CA VAL A 6 -24.69 17.82 8.15
C VAL A 6 -23.82 18.74 9.02
N LEU A 7 -22.52 18.46 9.15
CA LEU A 7 -21.60 19.31 9.90
C LEU A 7 -21.48 20.71 9.28
N THR A 8 -21.37 20.83 7.95
CA THR A 8 -21.29 22.15 7.30
C THR A 8 -22.57 22.97 7.49
N ILE A 9 -23.74 22.32 7.55
CA ILE A 9 -25.02 22.98 7.86
C ILE A 9 -25.05 23.43 9.32
N ILE A 10 -24.67 22.57 10.27
CA ILE A 10 -24.64 22.88 11.72
C ILE A 10 -23.71 24.08 11.99
N TYR A 11 -22.52 24.08 11.38
CA TYR A 11 -21.57 25.18 11.52
C TYR A 11 -21.89 26.41 10.66
N ARG A 12 -23.04 26.46 9.97
CA ARG A 12 -23.49 27.54 9.10
C ARG A 12 -22.47 27.94 8.03
N ARG A 13 -21.65 26.98 7.58
CA ARG A 13 -20.65 27.17 6.51
C ARG A 13 -21.05 26.49 5.19
N PHE A 14 -22.29 26.06 5.08
CA PHE A 14 -22.79 25.47 3.85
C PHE A 14 -22.95 26.55 2.79
N THR A 15 -22.13 26.52 1.75
CA THR A 15 -22.21 27.37 0.56
C THR A 15 -22.09 26.52 -0.68
N PHE A 16 -22.70 26.98 -1.78
CA PHE A 16 -22.62 26.29 -3.06
C PHE A 16 -21.16 26.14 -3.55
N ALA A 17 -20.32 27.14 -3.28
CA ALA A 17 -18.87 27.10 -3.56
C ALA A 17 -18.17 25.96 -2.82
N VAL A 18 -18.39 25.84 -1.51
CA VAL A 18 -17.81 24.74 -0.69
C VAL A 18 -18.25 23.37 -1.20
N MET A 19 -19.52 23.24 -1.57
CA MET A 19 -20.05 21.98 -2.14
C MET A 19 -19.41 21.65 -3.48
N LYS A 20 -19.29 22.62 -4.37
CA LYS A 20 -18.65 22.48 -5.68
C LYS A 20 -17.18 22.06 -5.53
N ASP A 21 -16.44 22.73 -4.67
CA ASP A 21 -15.03 22.41 -4.43
C ASP A 21 -14.86 21.01 -3.85
N ALA A 22 -15.68 20.62 -2.89
CA ALA A 22 -15.68 19.26 -2.33
C ALA A 22 -16.00 18.20 -3.40
N LEU A 23 -16.96 18.46 -4.29
CA LEU A 23 -17.29 17.56 -5.40
C LEU A 23 -16.15 17.45 -6.41
N ILE A 24 -15.52 18.56 -6.79
CA ILE A 24 -14.37 18.55 -7.72
C ILE A 24 -13.20 17.75 -7.14
N VAL A 25 -12.86 17.99 -5.88
CA VAL A 25 -11.80 17.25 -5.19
C VAL A 25 -12.13 15.74 -5.13
N THR A 26 -13.37 15.40 -4.76
CA THR A 26 -13.81 14.01 -4.72
C THR A 26 -13.74 13.35 -6.09
N LEU A 27 -14.22 14.01 -7.15
CA LEU A 27 -14.16 13.51 -8.52
C LEU A 27 -12.70 13.31 -8.97
N SER A 28 -11.81 14.25 -8.66
CA SER A 28 -10.39 14.16 -9.02
C SER A 28 -9.72 12.96 -8.34
N ILE A 29 -9.93 12.80 -7.03
CA ILE A 29 -9.37 11.66 -6.28
C ILE A 29 -9.94 10.34 -6.83
N THR A 30 -11.25 10.26 -7.05
CA THR A 30 -11.91 9.07 -7.59
C THR A 30 -11.36 8.73 -8.98
N ALA A 31 -11.20 9.72 -9.87
CA ALA A 31 -10.64 9.52 -11.19
C ALA A 31 -9.19 8.99 -11.15
N ILE A 32 -8.35 9.52 -10.25
CA ILE A 32 -6.99 9.04 -10.05
C ILE A 32 -7.01 7.57 -9.60
N VAL A 33 -7.80 7.24 -8.57
CA VAL A 33 -7.91 5.87 -8.06
C VAL A 33 -8.39 4.91 -9.14
N LEU A 34 -9.45 5.27 -9.89
CA LEU A 34 -9.95 4.44 -10.98
C LEU A 34 -8.92 4.24 -12.09
N THR A 35 -8.14 5.28 -12.41
CA THR A 35 -7.07 5.18 -13.42
C THR A 35 -5.98 4.20 -12.96
N ILE A 36 -5.57 4.25 -11.68
CA ILE A 36 -4.61 3.31 -11.10
C ILE A 36 -5.17 1.87 -11.17
N VAL A 37 -6.43 1.68 -10.77
CA VAL A 37 -7.10 0.36 -10.80
C VAL A 37 -7.12 -0.19 -12.23
N LEU A 38 -7.55 0.61 -13.21
CA LEU A 38 -7.58 0.19 -14.61
C LEU A 38 -6.18 -0.14 -15.13
N GLY A 39 -5.19 0.70 -14.86
CA GLY A 39 -3.80 0.45 -15.25
C GLY A 39 -3.25 -0.83 -14.64
N GLY A 40 -3.51 -1.09 -13.35
CA GLY A 40 -3.11 -2.32 -12.66
C GLY A 40 -3.76 -3.57 -13.25
N LEU A 41 -5.08 -3.51 -13.53
CA LEU A 41 -5.80 -4.62 -14.16
C LEU A 41 -5.33 -4.90 -15.58
N MET A 42 -5.06 -3.86 -16.38
CA MET A 42 -4.50 -4.00 -17.73
C MET A 42 -3.10 -4.65 -17.68
N PHE A 43 -2.23 -4.18 -16.79
CA PHE A 43 -0.91 -4.77 -16.58
C PHE A 43 -1.04 -6.25 -16.22
N LEU A 44 -1.85 -6.57 -15.22
CA LEU A 44 -2.05 -7.96 -14.78
C LEU A 44 -2.61 -8.83 -15.91
N GLY A 45 -3.58 -8.33 -16.69
CA GLY A 45 -4.16 -9.04 -17.81
C GLY A 45 -3.14 -9.37 -18.90
N VAL A 46 -2.31 -8.41 -19.28
CA VAL A 46 -1.22 -8.60 -20.26
C VAL A 46 -0.15 -9.54 -19.71
N PHE A 47 0.26 -9.35 -18.46
CA PHE A 47 1.29 -10.16 -17.83
C PHE A 47 0.85 -11.63 -17.67
N ALA A 48 -0.38 -11.86 -17.23
CA ALA A 48 -0.95 -13.21 -17.12
C ALA A 48 -1.14 -13.85 -18.50
N GLY A 49 -1.68 -13.10 -19.47
CA GLY A 49 -1.91 -13.57 -20.84
C GLY A 49 -0.62 -13.88 -21.62
N SER A 50 0.49 -13.21 -21.29
CA SER A 50 1.81 -13.49 -21.87
C SER A 50 2.54 -14.68 -21.21
N GLY A 51 1.94 -15.34 -20.22
CA GLY A 51 2.57 -16.45 -19.48
C GLY A 51 3.49 -16.01 -18.34
N GLY A 52 3.53 -14.70 -18.02
CA GLY A 52 4.40 -14.16 -16.99
C GLY A 52 4.19 -14.77 -15.60
N LEU A 53 2.94 -15.10 -15.24
CA LEU A 53 2.64 -15.80 -13.99
C LEU A 53 3.28 -17.18 -13.93
N ILE A 54 3.26 -17.94 -15.03
CA ILE A 54 3.85 -19.28 -15.12
C ILE A 54 5.38 -19.16 -14.98
N LEU A 55 5.99 -18.19 -15.65
CA LEU A 55 7.43 -17.96 -15.55
C LEU A 55 7.86 -17.62 -14.13
N LEU A 56 7.09 -16.77 -13.43
CA LEU A 56 7.38 -16.44 -12.02
C LEU A 56 7.25 -17.67 -11.10
N GLN A 57 6.22 -18.48 -11.29
CA GLN A 57 6.04 -19.71 -10.51
C GLN A 57 7.21 -20.68 -10.72
N GLN A 58 7.62 -20.90 -11.98
CA GLN A 58 8.77 -21.76 -12.33
C GLN A 58 10.06 -21.21 -11.72
N PHE A 59 10.30 -19.90 -11.87
CA PHE A 59 11.47 -19.24 -11.29
C PHE A 59 11.59 -19.49 -9.78
N PHE A 60 10.51 -19.30 -9.03
CA PHE A 60 10.53 -19.52 -7.58
C PHE A 60 10.60 -21.02 -7.23
N ALA A 61 9.97 -21.90 -7.99
CA ALA A 61 10.05 -23.35 -7.77
C ALA A 61 11.47 -23.89 -8.00
N GLU A 62 12.17 -23.39 -9.01
CA GLU A 62 13.51 -23.83 -9.41
C GLU A 62 14.63 -23.09 -8.66
N SER A 63 14.33 -21.96 -8.00
CA SER A 63 15.32 -21.13 -7.31
C SER A 63 16.03 -21.79 -6.13
N GLY A 64 15.50 -22.89 -5.61
CA GLY A 64 16.03 -23.55 -4.41
C GLY A 64 15.83 -22.80 -3.10
N LEU A 65 15.12 -21.70 -3.10
CA LEU A 65 14.88 -20.84 -1.91
C LEU A 65 13.93 -21.49 -0.89
N GLY A 66 13.15 -22.47 -1.34
CA GLY A 66 12.09 -23.07 -0.54
C GLY A 66 10.93 -22.13 -0.23
N PRO A 67 9.88 -22.62 0.48
CA PRO A 67 8.67 -21.85 0.73
C PRO A 67 8.93 -20.53 1.50
N TRP A 68 9.69 -20.61 2.58
CA TRP A 68 9.97 -19.47 3.45
C TRP A 68 10.89 -18.42 2.79
N GLY A 69 11.90 -18.88 2.02
CA GLY A 69 12.77 -17.99 1.26
C GLY A 69 11.99 -17.21 0.19
N THR A 70 11.07 -17.89 -0.50
CA THR A 70 10.17 -17.26 -1.48
C THR A 70 9.25 -16.23 -0.82
N ALA A 71 8.62 -16.57 0.30
CA ALA A 71 7.79 -15.65 1.06
C ALA A 71 8.59 -14.40 1.50
N ALA A 72 9.80 -14.59 2.05
CA ALA A 72 10.66 -13.50 2.48
C ALA A 72 11.07 -12.56 1.32
N ILE A 73 11.38 -13.11 0.15
CA ILE A 73 11.71 -12.32 -1.05
C ILE A 73 10.52 -11.50 -1.51
N ILE A 74 9.32 -12.09 -1.58
CA ILE A 74 8.10 -11.37 -2.00
C ILE A 74 7.79 -10.24 -1.02
N LEU A 75 7.92 -10.48 0.29
CA LEU A 75 7.77 -9.45 1.31
C LEU A 75 8.84 -8.36 1.18
N GLY A 76 10.09 -8.71 0.92
CA GLY A 76 11.17 -7.78 0.67
C GLY A 76 10.92 -6.90 -0.58
N ILE A 77 10.49 -7.49 -1.68
CA ILE A 77 10.09 -6.77 -2.89
C ILE A 77 8.95 -5.80 -2.59
N THR A 78 7.94 -6.26 -1.83
CA THR A 78 6.81 -5.42 -1.40
C THR A 78 7.28 -4.21 -0.60
N PHE A 79 8.20 -4.42 0.34
CA PHE A 79 8.78 -3.35 1.15
C PHE A 79 9.51 -2.31 0.30
N VAL A 80 10.36 -2.76 -0.63
CA VAL A 80 11.11 -1.87 -1.54
C VAL A 80 10.18 -1.16 -2.52
N ALA A 81 9.18 -1.87 -3.08
CA ALA A 81 8.18 -1.29 -3.95
C ALA A 81 7.39 -0.16 -3.27
N GLY A 82 7.14 -0.29 -1.95
CA GLY A 82 6.47 0.74 -1.16
C GLY A 82 7.21 2.05 -1.01
N PHE A 83 8.49 2.12 -1.39
CA PHE A 83 9.22 3.39 -1.47
C PHE A 83 8.97 4.16 -2.76
N VAL A 84 8.43 3.51 -3.79
CA VAL A 84 8.27 4.11 -5.12
C VAL A 84 6.80 4.17 -5.55
N LEU A 85 6.06 3.12 -5.23
CA LEU A 85 4.67 2.95 -5.64
C LEU A 85 3.71 3.32 -4.49
N ASP A 86 2.53 3.78 -4.87
CA ASP A 86 1.45 3.97 -3.91
C ASP A 86 0.87 2.62 -3.44
N PRO A 87 0.24 2.56 -2.25
CA PRO A 87 -0.30 1.32 -1.68
C PRO A 87 -1.32 0.61 -2.58
N ILE A 88 -2.15 1.38 -3.28
CA ILE A 88 -3.19 0.81 -4.15
C ILE A 88 -2.54 0.09 -5.33
N SER A 89 -1.54 0.71 -5.98
CA SER A 89 -0.77 0.10 -7.07
C SER A 89 -0.07 -1.17 -6.63
N ILE A 90 0.57 -1.17 -5.44
CA ILE A 90 1.23 -2.35 -4.89
C ILE A 90 0.23 -3.48 -4.68
N MET A 91 -0.91 -3.19 -4.04
CA MET A 91 -1.94 -4.20 -3.79
C MET A 91 -2.49 -4.80 -5.09
N LEU A 92 -2.77 -3.96 -6.09
CA LEU A 92 -3.33 -4.41 -7.37
C LEU A 92 -2.35 -5.23 -8.21
N ILE A 93 -1.05 -4.96 -8.10
CA ILE A 93 -0.03 -5.65 -8.90
C ILE A 93 0.54 -6.84 -8.12
N LEU A 94 1.06 -6.61 -6.91
CA LEU A 94 1.80 -7.64 -6.19
C LEU A 94 0.93 -8.74 -5.60
N ILE A 95 -0.27 -8.43 -5.10
CA ILE A 95 -1.13 -9.47 -4.52
C ILE A 95 -1.51 -10.53 -5.58
N PRO A 96 -2.05 -10.18 -6.75
CA PRO A 96 -2.37 -11.17 -7.77
C PRO A 96 -1.15 -11.94 -8.30
N LEU A 97 0.04 -11.32 -8.31
CA LEU A 97 1.28 -12.00 -8.71
C LEU A 97 1.79 -12.97 -7.63
N ALA A 98 1.72 -12.57 -6.37
CA ALA A 98 2.23 -13.35 -5.23
C ALA A 98 1.32 -14.53 -4.88
N MET A 99 -0.02 -14.35 -4.93
CA MET A 99 -0.96 -15.37 -4.46
C MET A 99 -0.84 -16.74 -5.14
N PRO A 100 -0.70 -16.87 -6.46
CA PRO A 100 -0.50 -18.15 -7.11
C PRO A 100 0.79 -18.85 -6.65
N ILE A 101 1.87 -18.07 -6.45
CA ILE A 101 3.17 -18.59 -5.99
C ILE A 101 3.06 -19.10 -4.56
N ILE A 102 2.49 -18.31 -3.67
CA ILE A 102 2.33 -18.66 -2.25
C ILE A 102 1.44 -19.88 -2.04
N LYS A 103 0.34 -19.97 -2.82
CA LYS A 103 -0.52 -21.15 -2.82
C LYS A 103 0.19 -22.42 -3.28
N SER A 104 1.07 -22.34 -4.29
CA SER A 104 1.83 -23.50 -4.78
C SER A 104 2.77 -24.06 -3.73
N PHE A 105 3.20 -23.27 -2.76
CA PHE A 105 4.00 -23.69 -1.61
C PHE A 105 3.16 -24.11 -0.39
N GLY A 106 1.83 -24.10 -0.48
CA GLY A 106 0.92 -24.57 0.57
C GLY A 106 0.64 -23.54 1.68
N PHE A 107 1.02 -22.29 1.51
CA PHE A 107 0.68 -21.24 2.48
C PHE A 107 -0.76 -20.77 2.34
N ASP A 108 -1.34 -20.35 3.46
CA ASP A 108 -2.67 -19.73 3.48
C ASP A 108 -2.64 -18.33 2.84
N PRO A 109 -3.49 -18.06 1.83
CA PRO A 109 -3.49 -16.77 1.13
C PRO A 109 -3.91 -15.60 2.01
N VAL A 110 -4.81 -15.83 2.98
CA VAL A 110 -5.29 -14.76 3.88
C VAL A 110 -4.17 -14.36 4.82
N TRP A 111 -3.49 -15.34 5.42
CA TRP A 111 -2.32 -15.10 6.25
C TRP A 111 -1.24 -14.31 5.51
N PHE A 112 -0.89 -14.72 4.29
CA PHE A 112 0.13 -14.02 3.52
C PHE A 112 -0.30 -12.61 3.08
N SER A 113 -1.60 -12.41 2.79
CA SER A 113 -2.13 -11.07 2.52
C SER A 113 -1.97 -10.13 3.70
N ILE A 114 -2.14 -10.61 4.93
CA ILE A 114 -1.92 -9.82 6.14
C ILE A 114 -0.46 -9.39 6.25
N LEU A 115 0.49 -10.31 5.97
CA LEU A 115 1.92 -9.99 5.96
C LEU A 115 2.26 -8.94 4.91
N LEU A 116 1.69 -9.05 3.69
CA LEU A 116 1.86 -8.06 2.63
C LEU A 116 1.34 -6.68 3.04
N LEU A 117 0.16 -6.61 3.66
CA LEU A 117 -0.42 -5.35 4.14
C LEU A 117 0.46 -4.70 5.22
N LEU A 118 0.99 -5.49 6.15
CA LEU A 118 1.94 -5.01 7.15
C LEU A 118 3.23 -4.47 6.52
N MET A 119 3.75 -5.14 5.49
CA MET A 119 4.94 -4.66 4.78
C MET A 119 4.67 -3.36 4.02
N ILE A 120 3.52 -3.23 3.34
CA ILE A 120 3.10 -1.99 2.68
C ILE A 120 2.99 -0.86 3.70
N GLN A 121 2.33 -1.11 4.84
CA GLN A 121 2.19 -0.11 5.90
C GLN A 121 3.55 0.30 6.49
N THR A 122 4.45 -0.65 6.68
CA THR A 122 5.80 -0.39 7.19
C THR A 122 6.61 0.46 6.21
N SER A 123 6.53 0.17 4.91
CA SER A 123 7.23 0.95 3.88
C SER A 123 6.77 2.40 3.81
N LEU A 124 5.46 2.67 4.02
CA LEU A 124 4.90 4.03 4.06
C LEU A 124 5.41 4.88 5.24
N LEU A 125 5.85 4.23 6.32
CA LEU A 125 6.42 4.90 7.49
C LEU A 125 7.95 5.03 7.39
N THR A 126 8.59 4.21 6.56
CA THR A 126 10.04 4.09 6.52
C THR A 126 10.66 5.10 5.55
N PRO A 127 11.73 5.85 5.96
CA PRO A 127 12.53 6.64 5.03
C PRO A 127 13.08 5.74 3.90
N PRO A 128 13.27 6.23 2.65
CA PRO A 128 13.35 7.63 2.24
C PRO A 128 12.04 8.28 1.84
N MET A 129 11.02 7.52 1.45
CA MET A 129 9.79 8.12 0.92
C MET A 129 8.79 8.48 2.02
N ALA A 130 8.62 7.62 3.05
CA ALA A 130 7.79 7.87 4.23
C ALA A 130 6.54 8.72 3.95
N GLY A 131 5.71 8.29 3.01
CA GLY A 131 4.57 9.06 2.49
C GLY A 131 3.66 9.61 3.58
N ALA A 132 3.44 8.84 4.66
CA ALA A 132 2.67 9.28 5.81
C ALA A 132 3.28 10.50 6.51
N ILE A 133 4.62 10.60 6.56
CA ILE A 133 5.31 11.74 7.17
C ILE A 133 5.16 12.99 6.30
N PHE A 134 5.21 12.86 4.98
CA PHE A 134 4.99 14.00 4.08
C PHE A 134 3.57 14.56 4.21
N TYR A 135 2.55 13.71 4.30
CA TYR A 135 1.19 14.16 4.57
C TYR A 135 1.07 14.84 5.93
N PHE A 136 1.68 14.26 6.97
CA PHE A 136 1.67 14.85 8.30
C PHE A 136 2.38 16.22 8.33
N ARG A 137 3.45 16.37 7.56
CA ARG A 137 4.21 17.63 7.47
C ARG A 137 3.35 18.81 6.99
N THR A 138 2.33 18.57 6.15
CA THR A 138 1.47 19.64 5.64
C THR A 138 0.58 20.28 6.71
N ILE A 139 0.32 19.56 7.80
CA ILE A 139 -0.55 20.00 8.90
C ILE A 139 0.18 20.19 10.23
N ALA A 140 1.44 19.78 10.29
CA ALA A 140 2.24 19.87 11.51
C ALA A 140 2.65 21.32 11.79
N PRO A 141 2.72 21.73 13.07
CA PRO A 141 3.26 23.02 13.48
C PRO A 141 4.69 23.21 12.98
N PRO A 142 5.10 24.48 12.66
CA PRO A 142 6.43 24.79 12.12
C PRO A 142 7.59 24.36 13.02
N GLU A 143 7.35 24.28 14.33
CA GLU A 143 8.32 23.93 15.36
C GLU A 143 8.76 22.46 15.28
N ILE A 144 7.92 21.58 14.69
CA ILE A 144 8.23 20.17 14.56
C ILE A 144 9.06 19.96 13.30
N SER A 145 10.30 19.56 13.47
CA SER A 145 11.19 19.28 12.34
C SER A 145 10.89 17.91 11.70
N LEU A 146 11.26 17.74 10.43
CA LEU A 146 11.19 16.42 9.76
C LEU A 146 11.97 15.34 10.52
N ARG A 147 13.09 15.70 11.14
CA ARG A 147 13.89 14.79 11.94
C ARG A 147 13.14 14.27 13.17
N ASP A 148 12.36 15.13 13.81
CA ASP A 148 11.55 14.75 14.97
C ASP A 148 10.42 13.79 14.55
N MET A 149 9.80 14.06 13.39
CA MET A 149 8.79 13.15 12.80
C MET A 149 9.37 11.78 12.51
N TYR A 150 10.54 11.70 11.85
CA TYR A 150 11.22 10.44 11.58
C TYR A 150 11.58 9.69 12.86
N ARG A 151 12.10 10.38 13.88
CA ARG A 151 12.38 9.78 15.18
C ARG A 151 11.12 9.24 15.86
N GLY A 152 10.03 9.99 15.78
CA GLY A 152 8.74 9.59 16.35
C GLY A 152 8.16 8.33 15.71
N VAL A 153 8.47 8.05 14.45
CA VAL A 153 7.94 6.88 13.72
C VAL A 153 8.75 5.61 13.94
N VAL A 154 10.04 5.72 14.28
CA VAL A 154 10.93 4.56 14.50
C VAL A 154 10.34 3.50 15.45
N PRO A 155 9.77 3.84 16.63
CA PRO A 155 9.15 2.84 17.50
C PRO A 155 8.01 2.07 16.82
N PHE A 156 7.22 2.73 15.98
CA PHE A 156 6.11 2.10 15.26
C PHE A 156 6.62 1.16 14.16
N ILE A 157 7.69 1.54 13.45
CA ILE A 157 8.36 0.65 12.47
C ILE A 157 8.86 -0.60 13.17
N LEU A 158 9.54 -0.46 14.32
CA LEU A 158 10.00 -1.59 15.10
C LEU A 158 8.85 -2.48 15.57
N LEU A 159 7.74 -1.88 16.02
CA LEU A 159 6.53 -2.61 16.41
C LEU A 159 5.96 -3.43 15.23
N HIS A 160 5.91 -2.85 14.02
CA HIS A 160 5.48 -3.58 12.83
C HIS A 160 6.36 -4.80 12.55
N PHE A 161 7.68 -4.67 12.65
CA PHE A 161 8.59 -5.82 12.48
C PHE A 161 8.41 -6.87 13.59
N VAL A 162 8.13 -6.46 14.82
CA VAL A 162 7.80 -7.40 15.90
C VAL A 162 6.50 -8.14 15.59
N VAL A 163 5.45 -7.42 15.17
CA VAL A 163 4.18 -8.06 14.78
C VAL A 163 4.38 -9.00 13.59
N LEU A 164 5.17 -8.59 12.60
CA LEU A 164 5.51 -9.45 11.46
C LEU A 164 6.20 -10.73 11.92
N ALA A 165 7.19 -10.62 12.82
CA ALA A 165 7.91 -11.78 13.35
C ALA A 165 7.04 -12.70 14.22
N LEU A 166 5.99 -12.18 14.86
CA LEU A 166 5.02 -12.97 15.63
C LEU A 166 4.00 -13.69 14.75
N LEU A 167 3.76 -13.18 13.55
CA LEU A 167 2.81 -13.77 12.60
C LEU A 167 3.46 -14.84 11.70
N ILE A 168 4.77 -14.83 11.55
CA ILE A 168 5.57 -15.83 10.83
C ILE A 168 5.84 -17.05 11.73
#